data_bf01ed896280957e2756114156b4a4f5
#
_entry.id   bf01ed896280957e2756114156b4a4f5
#
_cell.length_a   1.000
_cell.length_b   1.000
_cell.length_c   1.000
_cell.angle_alpha   90.00
_cell.angle_beta   90.00
_cell.angle_gamma   90.00
#
_symmetry.space_group_name_H-M   'P 1'
#
loop_
_entity.id
_entity.type
_entity.pdbx_description
1 polymer ?
#
loop_
_entity_poly.entity_id
_entity_poly.type
_entity_poly.pdbx_seq_one_letter_code
_entity_poly.pdbx_strand_id
1 'polypeptide(L)'
;MPQPLDRIIEELKREPSRTGSIVITVFGDAIVPRGGSVWLGTLLEFFKALDIDGGVVRTAVSRLASDGWLERNRVGRNSFYRLAATGRHTFDIATRHIYDPPPQDWTGRFELLLIGNADDRDASREALRSAGFGSPLPGVWVAPSGVPIPDEASRAIRLEVSAEDDSGRRLLADSWPLENIADAYLKFMKTFEPLRSWITRRAPLANGDAFTARILLIHHYRRVVLRDPLLPLALLPKDWPGRAARALCGEIYRAILPASEQWLDRNGSNEDGPLPKAGSELGNRFRDA
;
A
#
# COMPACT_ATOMS: atom_id res chain seq x y z
N MET A 1 -10.74 -9.04 28.36
CA MET A 1 -10.70 -7.88 27.45
C MET A 1 -10.62 -8.40 26.03
N PRO A 2 -11.38 -7.89 25.08
CA PRO A 2 -11.28 -8.30 23.70
C PRO A 2 -9.84 -8.09 23.19
N GLN A 3 -9.39 -8.99 22.32
CA GLN A 3 -8.05 -8.86 21.75
C GLN A 3 -7.96 -7.57 20.90
N PRO A 4 -6.78 -6.93 20.77
CA PRO A 4 -6.64 -5.76 19.91
C PRO A 4 -7.05 -6.02 18.46
N LEU A 5 -6.86 -7.24 17.96
CA LEU A 5 -7.28 -7.64 16.62
C LEU A 5 -8.81 -7.57 16.46
N ASP A 6 -9.59 -8.00 17.48
CA ASP A 6 -11.05 -7.91 17.44
C ASP A 6 -11.51 -6.46 17.25
N ARG A 7 -10.84 -5.50 17.90
CA ARG A 7 -11.14 -4.06 17.75
C ARG A 7 -10.86 -3.55 16.34
N ILE A 8 -9.77 -4.00 15.72
CA ILE A 8 -9.42 -3.64 14.34
C ILE A 8 -10.48 -4.19 13.38
N ILE A 9 -10.92 -5.43 13.59
CA ILE A 9 -11.99 -6.05 12.79
C ILE A 9 -13.32 -5.31 12.99
N GLU A 10 -13.66 -4.93 14.22
CA GLU A 10 -14.88 -4.15 14.50
C GLU A 10 -14.81 -2.74 13.89
N GLU A 11 -13.64 -2.09 13.87
CA GLU A 11 -13.45 -0.81 13.18
C GLU A 11 -13.66 -0.99 11.66
N LEU A 12 -13.13 -2.07 11.08
CA LEU A 12 -13.36 -2.42 9.66
C LEU A 12 -14.85 -2.63 9.35
N LYS A 13 -15.63 -3.21 10.27
CA LYS A 13 -17.09 -3.39 10.10
C LYS A 13 -17.84 -2.07 10.14
N ARG A 14 -17.41 -1.11 10.97
CA ARG A 14 -18.02 0.23 11.06
C ARG A 14 -17.70 1.13 9.86
N GLU A 15 -16.48 1.05 9.37
CA GLU A 15 -16.02 1.77 8.19
C GLU A 15 -15.57 0.74 7.13
N PRO A 16 -16.50 0.05 6.45
CA PRO A 16 -16.14 -1.09 5.62
C PRO A 16 -15.29 -0.66 4.42
N SER A 17 -14.14 -1.27 4.33
CA SER A 17 -13.33 -1.19 3.12
C SER A 17 -13.97 -2.02 2.01
N ARG A 18 -13.83 -1.59 0.75
CA ARG A 18 -14.28 -2.40 -0.38
C ARG A 18 -13.54 -3.74 -0.36
N THR A 19 -14.27 -4.86 -0.35
CA THR A 19 -13.71 -6.23 -0.31
C THR A 19 -12.63 -6.42 -1.37
N GLY A 20 -12.82 -5.91 -2.59
CA GLY A 20 -11.80 -5.95 -3.64
C GLY A 20 -10.48 -5.29 -3.25
N SER A 21 -10.51 -4.22 -2.46
CA SER A 21 -9.29 -3.56 -1.98
C SER A 21 -8.52 -4.43 -0.97
N ILE A 22 -9.21 -5.22 -0.15
CA ILE A 22 -8.57 -6.20 0.75
C ILE A 22 -8.01 -7.37 -0.08
N VAL A 23 -8.75 -7.87 -1.08
CA VAL A 23 -8.26 -8.90 -2.03
C VAL A 23 -6.93 -8.45 -2.67
N ILE A 24 -6.86 -7.23 -3.18
CA ILE A 24 -5.62 -6.66 -3.75
C ILE A 24 -4.48 -6.66 -2.71
N THR A 25 -4.78 -6.35 -1.44
CA THR A 25 -3.76 -6.43 -0.38
C THR A 25 -3.27 -7.87 -0.17
N VAL A 26 -4.18 -8.85 -0.12
CA VAL A 26 -3.82 -10.28 0.00
C VAL A 26 -2.89 -10.69 -1.14
N PHE A 27 -3.23 -10.31 -2.38
CA PHE A 27 -2.38 -10.63 -3.53
C PHE A 27 -0.99 -10.00 -3.41
N GLY A 28 -0.91 -8.68 -3.20
CA GLY A 28 0.37 -7.96 -3.18
C GLY A 28 1.26 -8.33 -2.00
N ASP A 29 0.66 -8.58 -0.84
CA ASP A 29 1.44 -8.86 0.36
C ASP A 29 1.77 -10.34 0.55
N ALA A 30 0.83 -11.24 0.25
CA ALA A 30 0.94 -12.63 0.64
C ALA A 30 1.07 -13.62 -0.54
N ILE A 31 0.39 -13.37 -1.66
CA ILE A 31 0.30 -14.35 -2.75
C ILE A 31 1.41 -14.14 -3.79
N VAL A 32 1.71 -12.90 -4.17
CA VAL A 32 2.79 -12.60 -5.14
C VAL A 32 4.13 -13.17 -4.71
N PRO A 33 4.58 -13.03 -3.44
CA PRO A 33 5.82 -13.64 -2.97
C PRO A 33 5.82 -15.18 -3.00
N ARG A 34 4.67 -15.80 -3.20
CA ARG A 34 4.46 -17.25 -3.21
C ARG A 34 4.01 -17.78 -4.58
N GLY A 35 4.52 -17.21 -5.67
CA GLY A 35 4.24 -17.63 -7.03
C GLY A 35 3.03 -16.98 -7.69
N GLY A 36 2.31 -16.11 -6.98
CA GLY A 36 1.31 -15.20 -7.54
C GLY A 36 -0.04 -15.79 -7.90
N SER A 37 -0.26 -17.09 -7.72
CA SER A 37 -1.55 -17.77 -7.96
C SER A 37 -2.14 -18.34 -6.67
N VAL A 38 -3.46 -18.26 -6.51
CA VAL A 38 -4.13 -18.79 -5.31
C VAL A 38 -5.52 -19.36 -5.64
N TRP A 39 -5.87 -20.43 -4.95
CA TRP A 39 -7.21 -21.00 -4.98
C TRP A 39 -8.24 -20.09 -4.33
N LEU A 40 -9.42 -19.96 -4.94
CA LEU A 40 -10.52 -19.18 -4.37
C LEU A 40 -10.90 -19.64 -2.96
N GLY A 41 -10.80 -20.93 -2.66
CA GLY A 41 -11.11 -21.48 -1.33
C GLY A 41 -10.20 -20.91 -0.24
N THR A 42 -8.92 -20.71 -0.51
CA THR A 42 -7.99 -20.05 0.42
C THR A 42 -8.43 -18.61 0.74
N LEU A 43 -8.88 -17.86 -0.28
CA LEU A 43 -9.42 -16.51 -0.06
C LEU A 43 -10.69 -16.55 0.78
N LEU A 44 -11.63 -17.46 0.48
CA LEU A 44 -12.87 -17.59 1.23
C LEU A 44 -12.61 -17.92 2.70
N GLU A 45 -11.65 -18.80 3.01
CA GLU A 45 -11.29 -19.13 4.39
C GLU A 45 -10.74 -17.92 5.15
N PHE A 46 -9.88 -17.13 4.50
CA PHE A 46 -9.38 -15.88 5.09
C PHE A 46 -10.50 -14.88 5.35
N PHE A 47 -11.36 -14.63 4.36
CA PHE A 47 -12.43 -13.64 4.50
C PHE A 47 -13.49 -14.02 5.52
N LYS A 48 -13.66 -15.31 5.80
CA LYS A 48 -14.51 -15.81 6.88
C LYS A 48 -14.03 -15.31 8.26
N ALA A 49 -12.72 -15.21 8.48
CA ALA A 49 -12.17 -14.62 9.70
C ALA A 49 -12.50 -13.13 9.87
N LEU A 50 -12.84 -12.43 8.78
CA LEU A 50 -13.30 -11.04 8.78
C LEU A 50 -14.83 -10.90 8.83
N ASP A 51 -15.56 -12.01 8.95
CA ASP A 51 -17.03 -12.06 8.91
C ASP A 51 -17.60 -11.49 7.58
N ILE A 52 -16.86 -11.69 6.48
CA ILE A 52 -17.28 -11.29 5.13
C ILE A 52 -17.83 -12.49 4.38
N ASP A 53 -19.09 -12.36 3.91
CA ASP A 53 -19.79 -13.42 3.19
C ASP A 53 -19.05 -13.87 1.92
N GLY A 54 -19.03 -15.19 1.70
CA GLY A 54 -18.33 -15.77 0.55
C GLY A 54 -18.88 -15.35 -0.82
N GLY A 55 -20.15 -14.96 -0.92
CA GLY A 55 -20.76 -14.40 -2.13
C GLY A 55 -20.17 -13.02 -2.45
N VAL A 56 -20.00 -12.19 -1.42
CA VAL A 56 -19.34 -10.87 -1.55
C VAL A 56 -17.90 -11.02 -2.04
N VAL A 57 -17.16 -11.99 -1.49
CA VAL A 57 -15.78 -12.27 -1.93
C VAL A 57 -15.75 -12.72 -3.39
N ARG A 58 -16.61 -13.67 -3.79
CA ARG A 58 -16.69 -14.14 -5.19
C ARG A 58 -16.99 -13.00 -6.15
N THR A 59 -17.94 -12.15 -5.78
CA THR A 59 -18.30 -10.95 -6.58
C THR A 59 -17.13 -10.00 -6.71
N ALA A 60 -16.42 -9.73 -5.61
CA ALA A 60 -15.25 -8.84 -5.61
C ALA A 60 -14.11 -9.37 -6.50
N VAL A 61 -13.79 -10.67 -6.37
CA VAL A 61 -12.73 -11.30 -7.18
C VAL A 61 -13.12 -11.36 -8.66
N SER A 62 -14.39 -11.68 -8.97
CA SER A 62 -14.90 -11.70 -10.35
C SER A 62 -14.82 -10.30 -10.99
N ARG A 63 -15.16 -9.26 -10.24
CA ARG A 63 -15.05 -7.87 -10.70
C ARG A 63 -13.61 -7.49 -10.96
N LEU A 64 -12.68 -7.82 -10.05
CA LEU A 64 -11.26 -7.57 -10.26
C LEU A 64 -10.71 -8.29 -11.50
N ALA A 65 -11.24 -9.47 -11.81
CA ALA A 65 -10.88 -10.18 -13.04
C ALA A 65 -11.47 -9.50 -14.28
N SER A 66 -12.71 -9.04 -14.22
CA SER A 66 -13.34 -8.26 -15.31
C SER A 66 -12.64 -6.93 -15.57
N ASP A 67 -12.17 -6.27 -14.50
CA ASP A 67 -11.45 -4.99 -14.55
C ASP A 67 -9.95 -5.17 -14.96
N GLY A 68 -9.52 -6.41 -15.26
CA GLY A 68 -8.16 -6.72 -15.72
C GLY A 68 -7.07 -6.68 -14.65
N TRP A 69 -7.43 -6.63 -13.34
CA TRP A 69 -6.46 -6.74 -12.25
C TRP A 69 -6.05 -8.18 -11.95
N LEU A 70 -6.97 -9.13 -12.13
CA LEU A 70 -6.74 -10.54 -11.90
C LEU A 70 -7.04 -11.34 -13.17
N GLU A 71 -6.37 -12.47 -13.33
CA GLU A 71 -6.68 -13.51 -14.30
C GLU A 71 -7.25 -14.70 -13.58
N ARG A 72 -8.33 -15.29 -14.13
CA ARG A 72 -8.93 -16.50 -13.62
C ARG A 72 -8.49 -17.72 -14.43
N ASN A 73 -7.96 -18.71 -13.74
CA ASN A 73 -7.73 -20.06 -14.29
C ASN A 73 -8.71 -21.05 -13.64
N ARG A 74 -9.33 -21.92 -14.43
CA ARG A 74 -10.25 -22.96 -13.96
C ARG A 74 -9.68 -24.34 -14.20
N VAL A 75 -9.49 -25.08 -13.12
CA VAL A 75 -9.05 -26.49 -13.18
C VAL A 75 -10.14 -27.35 -12.54
N GLY A 76 -10.86 -28.10 -13.36
CA GLY A 76 -12.01 -28.89 -12.92
C GLY A 76 -13.11 -28.00 -12.31
N ARG A 77 -13.45 -28.24 -11.05
CA ARG A 77 -14.46 -27.46 -10.29
C ARG A 77 -13.87 -26.27 -9.56
N ASN A 78 -12.53 -26.17 -9.51
CA ASN A 78 -11.82 -25.13 -8.75
C ASN A 78 -11.48 -23.93 -9.63
N SER A 79 -11.51 -22.75 -9.02
CA SER A 79 -11.08 -21.50 -9.65
C SER A 79 -9.83 -20.98 -8.93
N PHE A 80 -8.83 -20.66 -9.69
CA PHE A 80 -7.57 -20.07 -9.25
C PHE A 80 -7.45 -18.67 -9.84
N TYR A 81 -6.82 -17.78 -9.12
CA TYR A 81 -6.66 -16.40 -9.53
C TYR A 81 -5.20 -15.97 -9.35
N ARG A 82 -4.72 -15.16 -10.31
CA ARG A 82 -3.38 -14.57 -10.29
C ARG A 82 -3.45 -13.11 -10.69
N LEU A 83 -2.40 -12.34 -10.37
CA LEU A 83 -2.29 -10.99 -10.92
C LEU A 83 -2.17 -11.03 -12.44
N ALA A 84 -2.97 -10.22 -13.11
CA ALA A 84 -2.87 -10.02 -14.55
C ALA A 84 -1.54 -9.35 -14.92
N ALA A 85 -1.01 -9.68 -16.10
CA ALA A 85 0.24 -9.10 -16.59
C ALA A 85 0.17 -7.57 -16.68
N THR A 86 -0.98 -7.02 -17.08
CA THR A 86 -1.26 -5.58 -17.16
C THR A 86 -1.17 -4.86 -15.83
N GLY A 87 -1.56 -5.52 -14.74
CA GLY A 87 -1.50 -4.95 -13.38
C GLY A 87 -0.12 -5.05 -12.72
N ARG A 88 0.78 -5.89 -13.23
CA ARG A 88 2.05 -6.22 -12.56
C ARG A 88 2.94 -5.01 -12.32
N HIS A 89 3.12 -4.16 -13.32
CA HIS A 89 3.93 -2.93 -13.19
C HIS A 89 3.40 -1.99 -12.08
N THR A 90 2.09 -1.78 -12.03
CA THR A 90 1.45 -0.97 -10.98
C THR A 90 1.66 -1.58 -9.58
N PHE A 91 1.61 -2.91 -9.48
CA PHE A 91 1.91 -3.61 -8.24
C PHE A 91 3.38 -3.48 -7.80
N ASP A 92 4.32 -3.54 -8.73
CA ASP A 92 5.75 -3.40 -8.43
C ASP A 92 6.06 -1.99 -7.92
N ILE A 93 5.47 -0.95 -8.52
CA ILE A 93 5.58 0.43 -8.03
C ILE A 93 4.99 0.55 -6.63
N ALA A 94 3.77 0.06 -6.43
CA ALA A 94 3.09 0.10 -5.13
C ALA A 94 3.87 -0.70 -4.06
N THR A 95 4.45 -1.84 -4.42
CA THR A 95 5.26 -2.67 -3.51
C THR A 95 6.48 -1.89 -3.02
N ARG A 96 7.21 -1.26 -3.93
CA ARG A 96 8.35 -0.41 -3.55
C ARG A 96 7.91 0.75 -2.64
N HIS A 97 6.84 1.43 -2.99
CA HIS A 97 6.31 2.55 -2.21
C HIS A 97 5.90 2.13 -0.78
N ILE A 98 5.37 0.91 -0.61
CA ILE A 98 4.94 0.40 0.70
C ILE A 98 6.13 -0.08 1.54
N TYR A 99 7.07 -0.81 0.95
CA TYR A 99 8.06 -1.58 1.70
C TYR A 99 9.48 -1.02 1.66
N ASP A 100 9.84 -0.27 0.62
CA ASP A 100 11.18 0.32 0.52
C ASP A 100 11.31 1.60 1.37
N PRO A 101 12.52 1.96 1.81
CA PRO A 101 12.73 3.21 2.53
C PRO A 101 12.36 4.41 1.67
N PRO A 102 11.77 5.46 2.28
CA PRO A 102 11.51 6.70 1.55
C PRO A 102 12.84 7.36 1.13
N PRO A 103 12.84 8.15 0.03
CA PRO A 103 14.02 8.90 -0.39
C PRO A 103 14.55 9.76 0.75
N GLN A 104 15.87 9.74 0.94
CA GLN A 104 16.52 10.50 2.03
C GLN A 104 17.27 11.73 1.52
N ASP A 105 17.81 11.65 0.30
CA ASP A 105 18.64 12.70 -0.27
C ASP A 105 17.81 13.72 -1.03
N TRP A 106 18.08 14.99 -0.76
CA TRP A 106 17.50 16.11 -1.48
C TRP A 106 18.60 17.12 -1.86
N THR A 107 18.60 17.53 -3.10
CA THR A 107 19.62 18.44 -3.68
C THR A 107 19.39 19.92 -3.39
N GLY A 108 18.31 20.27 -2.66
CA GLY A 108 17.88 21.66 -2.47
C GLY A 108 17.07 22.22 -3.64
N ARG A 109 16.72 21.40 -4.63
CA ARG A 109 16.08 21.85 -5.87
C ARG A 109 14.77 21.14 -6.14
N PHE A 110 13.88 21.86 -6.84
CA PHE A 110 12.61 21.37 -7.32
C PHE A 110 12.54 21.39 -8.84
N GLU A 111 11.83 20.42 -9.37
CA GLU A 111 11.37 20.40 -10.75
C GLU A 111 10.01 21.07 -10.81
N LEU A 112 9.87 22.12 -11.61
CA LEU A 112 8.61 22.80 -11.86
C LEU A 112 8.18 22.53 -13.31
N LEU A 113 6.96 22.02 -13.47
CA LEU A 113 6.39 21.74 -14.79
C LEU A 113 5.20 22.66 -15.03
N LEU A 114 5.19 23.34 -16.20
CA LEU A 114 4.06 24.14 -16.66
C LEU A 114 3.35 23.40 -17.78
N ILE A 115 2.08 23.05 -17.53
CA ILE A 115 1.24 22.36 -18.51
C ILE A 115 0.28 23.37 -19.14
N GLY A 116 0.43 23.57 -20.46
CA GLY A 116 -0.46 24.43 -21.25
C GLY A 116 -1.87 23.88 -21.41
N ASN A 117 -2.69 24.60 -22.20
CA ASN A 117 -4.12 24.30 -22.43
C ASN A 117 -4.38 23.19 -23.47
N ALA A 118 -3.44 22.25 -23.72
CA ALA A 118 -3.60 21.21 -24.74
C ALA A 118 -4.52 20.07 -24.31
N ASP A 119 -5.04 19.33 -25.29
CA ASP A 119 -6.15 18.38 -25.22
C ASP A 119 -6.00 17.14 -24.31
N ASP A 120 -4.87 16.96 -23.62
CA ASP A 120 -4.57 15.75 -22.83
C ASP A 120 -4.33 16.06 -21.32
N ARG A 121 -5.06 17.06 -20.80
CA ARG A 121 -4.85 17.54 -19.41
C ARG A 121 -5.13 16.51 -18.33
N ASP A 122 -6.15 15.66 -18.51
CA ASP A 122 -6.59 14.77 -17.44
C ASP A 122 -5.66 13.58 -17.29
N ALA A 123 -5.17 13.01 -18.40
CA ALA A 123 -4.16 11.94 -18.38
C ALA A 123 -2.84 12.44 -17.79
N SER A 124 -2.33 13.60 -18.23
CA SER A 124 -1.11 14.19 -17.67
C SER A 124 -1.23 14.51 -16.19
N ARG A 125 -2.38 15.01 -15.72
CA ARG A 125 -2.63 15.31 -14.31
C ARG A 125 -2.61 14.07 -13.45
N GLU A 126 -3.27 13.01 -13.88
CA GLU A 126 -3.31 11.75 -13.14
C GLU A 126 -1.93 11.09 -13.10
N ALA A 127 -1.22 11.08 -14.22
CA ALA A 127 0.14 10.56 -14.30
C ALA A 127 1.11 11.32 -13.37
N LEU A 128 1.04 12.66 -13.35
CA LEU A 128 1.87 13.48 -12.46
C LEU A 128 1.54 13.27 -10.98
N ARG A 129 0.26 13.20 -10.61
CA ARG A 129 -0.13 12.86 -9.24
C ARG A 129 0.41 11.49 -8.82
N SER A 130 0.26 10.51 -9.71
CA SER A 130 0.74 9.14 -9.46
C SER A 130 2.26 9.08 -9.35
N ALA A 131 2.99 9.98 -10.01
CA ALA A 131 4.43 10.13 -9.92
C ALA A 131 4.88 10.94 -8.68
N GLY A 132 3.94 11.45 -7.85
CA GLY A 132 4.27 12.20 -6.64
C GLY A 132 4.38 13.71 -6.81
N PHE A 133 4.07 14.25 -8.00
CA PHE A 133 4.05 15.70 -8.20
C PHE A 133 2.88 16.34 -7.45
N GLY A 134 3.16 17.46 -6.77
CA GLY A 134 2.17 18.36 -6.20
C GLY A 134 1.74 19.45 -7.18
N SER A 135 0.59 20.08 -6.92
CA SER A 135 0.08 21.15 -7.78
C SER A 135 -0.36 22.35 -6.94
N PRO A 136 0.50 23.37 -6.80
CA PRO A 136 0.16 24.58 -6.03
C PRO A 136 -0.89 25.44 -6.72
N LEU A 137 -0.94 25.42 -8.07
CA LEU A 137 -1.85 26.19 -8.91
C LEU A 137 -2.26 25.36 -10.13
N PRO A 138 -3.44 25.62 -10.74
CA PRO A 138 -3.83 24.96 -11.97
C PRO A 138 -2.78 25.11 -13.08
N GLY A 139 -2.33 23.97 -13.64
CA GLY A 139 -1.32 23.94 -14.71
C GLY A 139 0.14 24.02 -14.22
N VAL A 140 0.36 24.20 -12.93
CA VAL A 140 1.70 24.20 -12.30
C VAL A 140 1.86 22.94 -11.48
N TRP A 141 2.96 22.22 -11.72
CA TRP A 141 3.30 20.99 -11.03
C TRP A 141 4.72 21.08 -10.48
N VAL A 142 4.95 20.52 -9.31
CA VAL A 142 6.24 20.57 -8.65
C VAL A 142 6.58 19.23 -8.01
N ALA A 143 7.85 18.85 -8.08
CA ALA A 143 8.40 17.71 -7.35
C ALA A 143 9.84 18.01 -6.93
N PRO A 144 10.43 17.32 -5.94
CA PRO A 144 11.86 17.32 -5.73
C PRO A 144 12.60 16.93 -7.01
N SER A 145 13.74 17.57 -7.31
CA SER A 145 14.53 17.23 -8.50
C SER A 145 14.97 15.77 -8.46
N GLY A 146 14.86 15.09 -9.62
CA GLY A 146 15.16 13.68 -9.77
C GLY A 146 13.93 12.76 -9.78
N VAL A 147 12.74 13.27 -9.49
CA VAL A 147 11.49 12.51 -9.68
C VAL A 147 11.25 12.32 -11.19
N PRO A 148 11.04 11.08 -11.67
CA PRO A 148 10.80 10.83 -13.10
C PRO A 148 9.54 11.55 -13.60
N ILE A 149 9.67 12.24 -14.74
CA ILE A 149 8.54 12.89 -15.40
C ILE A 149 7.81 11.85 -16.24
N PRO A 150 6.49 11.65 -16.06
CA PRO A 150 5.70 10.74 -16.88
C PRO A 150 5.68 11.15 -18.36
N ASP A 151 5.59 10.17 -19.26
CA ASP A 151 5.55 10.41 -20.71
C ASP A 151 4.38 11.31 -21.11
N GLU A 152 3.25 11.21 -20.43
CA GLU A 152 2.06 12.04 -20.63
C GLU A 152 2.32 13.54 -20.36
N ALA A 153 3.37 13.85 -19.60
CA ALA A 153 3.79 15.21 -19.27
C ALA A 153 5.09 15.64 -19.98
N SER A 154 5.59 14.85 -20.93
CA SER A 154 6.87 15.11 -21.65
C SER A 154 6.89 16.43 -22.44
N ARG A 155 5.72 16.99 -22.79
CA ARG A 155 5.59 18.29 -23.47
C ARG A 155 5.51 19.49 -22.52
N ALA A 156 5.50 19.30 -21.20
CA ALA A 156 5.46 20.38 -20.23
C ALA A 156 6.73 21.24 -20.34
N ILE A 157 6.60 22.54 -20.10
CA ILE A 157 7.78 23.40 -19.93
C ILE A 157 8.40 23.02 -18.58
N ARG A 158 9.67 22.64 -18.62
CA ARG A 158 10.42 22.19 -17.46
C ARG A 158 11.34 23.29 -16.97
N LEU A 159 11.30 23.60 -15.69
CA LEU A 159 12.16 24.56 -15.01
C LEU A 159 12.72 23.89 -13.74
N GLU A 160 13.99 24.14 -13.46
CA GLU A 160 14.59 23.79 -12.18
C GLU A 160 14.61 25.05 -11.31
N VAL A 161 14.09 24.95 -10.08
CA VAL A 161 14.01 26.07 -9.14
C VAL A 161 14.58 25.66 -7.78
N SER A 162 15.16 26.61 -7.07
CA SER A 162 15.51 26.47 -5.64
C SER A 162 14.59 27.33 -4.80
N ALA A 163 14.16 26.81 -3.65
CA ALA A 163 13.30 27.52 -2.72
C ALA A 163 13.65 27.06 -1.29
N GLU A 164 14.71 27.64 -0.74
CA GLU A 164 15.28 27.26 0.56
C GLU A 164 14.68 28.05 1.75
N ASP A 165 13.89 29.08 1.47
CA ASP A 165 13.30 29.99 2.44
C ASP A 165 11.82 29.67 2.75
N ASP A 166 11.12 30.66 3.33
CA ASP A 166 9.67 30.58 3.59
C ASP A 166 8.83 30.37 2.33
N SER A 167 9.33 30.75 1.16
CA SER A 167 8.65 30.51 -0.11
C SER A 167 8.60 29.01 -0.43
N GLY A 168 9.68 28.28 -0.13
CA GLY A 168 9.72 26.82 -0.27
C GLY A 168 8.71 26.12 0.63
N ARG A 169 8.59 26.55 1.88
CA ARG A 169 7.60 25.98 2.83
C ARG A 169 6.17 26.22 2.36
N ARG A 170 5.87 27.42 1.84
CA ARG A 170 4.55 27.72 1.26
C ARG A 170 4.29 26.92 0.01
N LEU A 171 5.27 26.81 -0.88
CA LEU A 171 5.16 25.98 -2.09
C LEU A 171 4.80 24.53 -1.75
N LEU A 172 5.41 23.97 -0.70
CA LEU A 172 5.11 22.61 -0.24
C LEU A 172 3.69 22.50 0.30
N ALA A 173 3.29 23.42 1.20
CA ALA A 173 1.96 23.42 1.81
C ALA A 173 0.83 23.55 0.77
N ASP A 174 1.04 24.40 -0.24
CA ASP A 174 0.08 24.63 -1.32
C ASP A 174 0.05 23.47 -2.35
N SER A 175 1.13 22.68 -2.42
CA SER A 175 1.27 21.63 -3.45
C SER A 175 0.74 20.27 -3.00
N TRP A 176 0.86 19.93 -1.71
CA TRP A 176 0.47 18.63 -1.19
C TRP A 176 -0.41 18.77 0.06
N PRO A 177 -1.44 17.93 0.22
CA PRO A 177 -2.33 17.95 1.40
C PRO A 177 -1.66 17.25 2.59
N LEU A 178 -0.49 17.74 3.03
CA LEU A 178 0.35 17.08 4.04
C LEU A 178 -0.37 16.90 5.38
N GLU A 179 -1.21 17.83 5.80
CA GLU A 179 -1.99 17.72 7.04
C GLU A 179 -2.91 16.49 7.01
N ASN A 180 -3.64 16.31 5.91
CA ASN A 180 -4.55 15.15 5.75
C ASN A 180 -3.79 13.81 5.78
N ILE A 181 -2.57 13.80 5.25
CA ILE A 181 -1.72 12.61 5.26
C ILE A 181 -1.18 12.35 6.66
N ALA A 182 -0.74 13.40 7.36
CA ALA A 182 -0.30 13.32 8.76
C ALA A 182 -1.40 12.76 9.66
N ASP A 183 -2.63 13.28 9.56
CA ASP A 183 -3.79 12.79 10.30
C ASP A 183 -4.10 11.31 10.01
N ALA A 184 -3.97 10.90 8.75
CA ALA A 184 -4.16 9.49 8.37
C ALA A 184 -3.09 8.58 8.99
N TYR A 185 -1.83 9.02 9.07
CA TYR A 185 -0.78 8.29 9.79
C TYR A 185 -1.04 8.22 11.29
N LEU A 186 -1.47 9.30 11.92
CA LEU A 186 -1.82 9.33 13.34
C LEU A 186 -3.01 8.38 13.64
N LYS A 187 -4.04 8.37 12.78
CA LYS A 187 -5.15 7.41 12.88
C LYS A 187 -4.64 5.97 12.76
N PHE A 188 -3.78 5.68 11.78
CA PHE A 188 -3.15 4.36 11.63
C PHE A 188 -2.41 3.94 12.90
N MET A 189 -1.55 4.80 13.43
CA MET A 189 -0.77 4.50 14.65
C MET A 189 -1.68 4.25 15.84
N LYS A 190 -2.71 5.06 16.05
CA LYS A 190 -3.70 4.88 17.12
C LYS A 190 -4.40 3.52 17.03
N THR A 191 -4.72 3.06 15.82
CA THR A 191 -5.40 1.78 15.58
C THR A 191 -4.49 0.59 15.89
N PHE A 192 -3.20 0.66 15.53
CA PHE A 192 -2.29 -0.49 15.59
C PHE A 192 -1.36 -0.53 16.82
N GLU A 193 -1.16 0.58 17.53
CA GLU A 193 -0.36 0.61 18.76
C GLU A 193 -0.82 -0.38 19.86
N PRO A 194 -2.13 -0.60 20.08
CA PRO A 194 -2.58 -1.63 21.01
C PRO A 194 -2.16 -3.05 20.60
N LEU A 195 -2.12 -3.34 19.28
CA LEU A 195 -1.68 -4.62 18.76
C LEU A 195 -0.17 -4.83 18.97
N ARG A 196 0.67 -3.80 18.71
CA ARG A 196 2.09 -3.82 19.04
C ARG A 196 2.32 -4.12 20.51
N SER A 197 1.66 -3.37 21.38
CA SER A 197 1.75 -3.54 22.83
C SER A 197 1.33 -4.92 23.32
N TRP A 198 0.33 -5.52 22.65
CA TRP A 198 -0.10 -6.89 22.94
C TRP A 198 0.97 -7.93 22.56
N ILE A 199 1.49 -7.84 21.33
CA ILE A 199 2.50 -8.77 20.79
C ILE A 199 3.77 -8.73 21.66
N THR A 200 4.18 -7.54 22.10
CA THR A 200 5.40 -7.37 22.91
C THR A 200 5.25 -7.95 24.32
N ARG A 201 4.05 -7.92 24.90
CA ARG A 201 3.83 -8.29 26.32
C ARG A 201 3.24 -9.68 26.52
N ARG A 202 2.75 -10.35 25.48
CA ARG A 202 2.00 -11.61 25.57
C ARG A 202 2.52 -12.67 24.61
N ALA A 203 1.87 -13.83 24.63
CA ALA A 203 2.15 -14.91 23.70
C ALA A 203 1.89 -14.50 22.24
N PRO A 204 2.60 -15.11 21.27
CA PRO A 204 2.37 -14.89 19.86
C PRO A 204 0.90 -15.11 19.48
N LEU A 205 0.43 -14.39 18.45
CA LEU A 205 -0.90 -14.63 17.88
C LEU A 205 -0.99 -16.05 17.30
N ALA A 206 -2.18 -16.64 17.34
CA ALA A 206 -2.47 -17.85 16.58
C ALA A 206 -2.26 -17.59 15.07
N ASN A 207 -1.90 -18.63 14.30
CA ASN A 207 -1.52 -18.47 12.90
C ASN A 207 -2.58 -17.76 12.05
N GLY A 208 -3.88 -18.05 12.27
CA GLY A 208 -4.98 -17.38 11.58
C GLY A 208 -5.11 -15.91 11.95
N ASP A 209 -5.00 -15.60 13.25
CA ASP A 209 -5.04 -14.23 13.76
C ASP A 209 -3.82 -13.43 13.26
N ALA A 210 -2.65 -14.06 13.21
CA ALA A 210 -1.42 -13.44 12.69
C ALA A 210 -1.56 -13.11 11.20
N PHE A 211 -2.15 -14.00 10.40
CA PHE A 211 -2.40 -13.73 8.98
C PHE A 211 -3.43 -12.61 8.81
N THR A 212 -4.52 -12.65 9.57
CA THR A 212 -5.54 -11.60 9.57
C THR A 212 -4.96 -10.24 9.97
N ALA A 213 -4.19 -10.20 11.06
CA ALA A 213 -3.53 -8.99 11.53
C ALA A 213 -2.55 -8.43 10.47
N ARG A 214 -1.77 -9.29 9.81
CA ARG A 214 -0.85 -8.91 8.73
C ARG A 214 -1.58 -8.25 7.57
N ILE A 215 -2.65 -8.87 7.07
CA ILE A 215 -3.38 -8.32 5.93
C ILE A 215 -4.06 -7.00 6.30
N LEU A 216 -4.67 -6.88 7.48
CA LEU A 216 -5.27 -5.63 7.93
C LEU A 216 -4.24 -4.53 8.17
N LEU A 217 -3.09 -4.85 8.77
CA LEU A 217 -1.98 -3.92 8.97
C LEU A 217 -1.55 -3.29 7.63
N ILE A 218 -1.22 -4.15 6.65
CA ILE A 218 -0.77 -3.68 5.33
C ILE A 218 -1.92 -3.00 4.59
N HIS A 219 -3.15 -3.47 4.73
CA HIS A 219 -4.32 -2.83 4.11
C HIS A 219 -4.51 -1.38 4.60
N HIS A 220 -4.39 -1.13 5.89
CA HIS A 220 -4.50 0.22 6.46
C HIS A 220 -3.28 1.06 6.11
N TYR A 221 -2.05 0.53 6.28
CA TYR A 221 -0.81 1.26 6.00
C TYR A 221 -0.71 1.69 4.53
N ARG A 222 -0.96 0.78 3.57
CA ARG A 222 -0.89 1.11 2.15
C ARG A 222 -1.87 2.20 1.71
N ARG A 223 -3.04 2.30 2.36
CA ARG A 223 -4.04 3.35 2.05
C ARG A 223 -3.57 4.74 2.44
N VAL A 224 -2.61 4.84 3.34
CA VAL A 224 -1.98 6.10 3.73
C VAL A 224 -0.74 6.32 2.89
N VAL A 225 0.21 5.39 2.92
CA VAL A 225 1.52 5.57 2.28
C VAL A 225 1.43 5.74 0.76
N LEU A 226 0.49 5.11 0.06
CA LEU A 226 0.29 5.32 -1.38
C LEU A 226 -0.30 6.70 -1.75
N ARG A 227 -0.68 7.51 -0.76
CA ARG A 227 -1.07 8.91 -0.94
C ARG A 227 0.02 9.87 -0.50
N ASP A 228 1.02 9.36 0.22
CA ASP A 228 2.18 10.13 0.65
C ASP A 228 3.08 10.36 -0.58
N PRO A 229 3.41 11.60 -0.91
CA PRO A 229 4.33 11.91 -2.01
C PRO A 229 5.76 11.45 -1.72
N LEU A 230 6.04 10.89 -0.52
CA LEU A 230 7.36 10.47 -0.05
C LEU A 230 8.42 11.56 -0.23
N LEU A 231 8.08 12.78 0.17
CA LEU A 231 9.01 13.90 0.11
C LEU A 231 10.26 13.63 0.97
N PRO A 232 11.43 14.13 0.56
CA PRO A 232 12.62 14.10 1.38
C PRO A 232 12.37 14.68 2.77
N LEU A 233 12.97 14.08 3.80
CA LEU A 233 12.74 14.48 5.20
C LEU A 233 13.04 15.96 5.48
N ALA A 234 13.99 16.54 4.76
CA ALA A 234 14.35 17.96 4.86
C ALA A 234 13.19 18.89 4.51
N LEU A 235 12.22 18.40 3.73
CA LEU A 235 11.05 19.15 3.28
C LEU A 235 9.82 18.96 4.18
N LEU A 236 9.83 17.95 5.04
CA LEU A 236 8.68 17.60 5.89
C LEU A 236 8.73 18.34 7.24
N PRO A 237 7.60 18.57 7.90
CA PRO A 237 7.57 19.04 9.27
C PRO A 237 8.41 18.17 10.21
N LYS A 238 9.02 18.77 11.23
CA LYS A 238 9.89 18.04 12.18
C LYS A 238 9.17 16.92 12.92
N ASP A 239 7.88 17.07 13.13
CA ASP A 239 6.97 16.14 13.79
C ASP A 239 6.22 15.23 12.80
N TRP A 240 6.72 15.09 11.56
CA TRP A 240 6.08 14.27 10.55
C TRP A 240 5.90 12.81 11.00
N PRO A 241 4.64 12.30 11.09
CA PRO A 241 4.36 11.01 11.70
C PRO A 241 4.69 9.82 10.80
N GLY A 242 5.00 10.03 9.52
CA GLY A 242 5.22 8.94 8.55
C GLY A 242 6.33 7.97 8.95
N ARG A 243 7.45 8.48 9.54
CA ARG A 243 8.55 7.61 10.04
C ARG A 243 8.11 6.73 11.20
N ALA A 244 7.41 7.31 12.18
CA ALA A 244 6.91 6.56 13.32
C ALA A 244 5.86 5.53 12.91
N ALA A 245 4.98 5.87 11.96
CA ALA A 245 4.01 4.95 11.40
C ALA A 245 4.68 3.80 10.65
N ARG A 246 5.74 4.08 9.87
CA ARG A 246 6.54 3.05 9.18
C ARG A 246 7.23 2.12 10.16
N ALA A 247 7.87 2.66 11.19
CA ALA A 247 8.52 1.87 12.24
C ALA A 247 7.53 0.96 12.96
N LEU A 248 6.37 1.50 13.38
CA LEU A 248 5.29 0.72 13.98
C LEU A 248 4.81 -0.41 13.06
N CYS A 249 4.60 -0.12 11.79
CA CYS A 249 4.18 -1.10 10.79
C CYS A 249 5.23 -2.22 10.66
N GLY A 250 6.51 -1.87 10.52
CA GLY A 250 7.62 -2.80 10.38
C GLY A 250 7.81 -3.69 11.62
N GLU A 251 7.73 -3.12 12.83
CA GLU A 251 7.80 -3.89 14.10
C GLU A 251 6.71 -4.95 14.18
N ILE A 252 5.44 -4.55 13.96
CA ILE A 252 4.31 -5.49 14.00
C ILE A 252 4.47 -6.53 12.90
N TYR A 253 4.77 -6.11 11.65
CA TYR A 253 4.90 -6.99 10.51
C TYR A 253 5.93 -8.10 10.76
N ARG A 254 7.14 -7.75 11.20
CA ARG A 254 8.19 -8.71 11.51
C ARG A 254 7.81 -9.69 12.61
N ALA A 255 7.12 -9.20 13.63
CA ALA A 255 6.72 -10.03 14.77
C ALA A 255 5.66 -11.09 14.40
N ILE A 256 4.72 -10.77 13.51
CA ILE A 256 3.62 -11.68 13.15
C ILE A 256 3.90 -12.50 11.88
N LEU A 257 4.92 -12.13 11.10
CA LEU A 257 5.21 -12.76 9.80
C LEU A 257 5.41 -14.28 9.91
N PRO A 258 6.21 -14.84 10.85
CA PRO A 258 6.43 -16.29 10.92
C PRO A 258 5.13 -17.09 11.14
N ALA A 259 4.25 -16.64 12.03
CA ALA A 259 2.98 -17.30 12.32
C ALA A 259 1.99 -17.14 11.13
N SER A 260 1.99 -15.98 10.50
CA SER A 260 1.22 -15.69 9.29
C SER A 260 1.63 -16.60 8.12
N GLU A 261 2.92 -16.79 7.89
CA GLU A 261 3.44 -17.70 6.85
C GLU A 261 3.07 -19.16 7.14
N GLN A 262 3.06 -19.61 8.40
CA GLN A 262 2.58 -20.94 8.77
C GLN A 262 1.10 -21.14 8.46
N TRP A 263 0.28 -20.10 8.55
CA TRP A 263 -1.12 -20.19 8.12
C TRP A 263 -1.24 -20.46 6.62
N LEU A 264 -0.48 -19.73 5.81
CA LEU A 264 -0.42 -19.93 4.36
C LEU A 264 0.13 -21.31 3.97
N ASP A 265 1.11 -21.82 4.71
CA ASP A 265 1.66 -23.17 4.50
C ASP A 265 0.60 -24.27 4.68
N ARG A 266 -0.35 -24.05 5.59
CA ARG A 266 -1.41 -25.05 5.91
C ARG A 266 -2.68 -24.87 5.08
N ASN A 267 -3.04 -23.64 4.75
CA ASN A 267 -4.33 -23.31 4.14
C ASN A 267 -4.22 -22.79 2.71
N GLY A 268 -3.01 -22.41 2.29
CA GLY A 268 -2.77 -21.85 0.97
C GLY A 268 -2.56 -22.92 -0.07
N SER A 269 -3.26 -22.81 -1.20
CA SER A 269 -3.02 -23.68 -2.36
C SER A 269 -3.19 -22.91 -3.67
N ASN A 270 -2.55 -23.43 -4.73
CA ASN A 270 -2.69 -23.02 -6.11
C ASN A 270 -3.04 -24.24 -6.99
N GLU A 271 -2.96 -24.09 -8.29
CA GLU A 271 -3.26 -25.14 -9.27
C GLU A 271 -2.33 -26.36 -9.18
N ASP A 272 -1.13 -26.21 -8.63
CA ASP A 272 -0.09 -27.25 -8.52
C ASP A 272 -0.08 -27.92 -7.15
N GLY A 273 -0.89 -27.44 -6.18
CA GLY A 273 -0.98 -27.99 -4.83
C GLY A 273 -0.79 -26.90 -3.75
N PRO A 274 -0.10 -27.21 -2.64
CA PRO A 274 0.21 -26.21 -1.61
C PRO A 274 1.01 -25.03 -2.20
N LEU A 275 0.76 -23.81 -1.67
CA LEU A 275 1.52 -22.65 -2.11
C LEU A 275 3.03 -22.85 -1.89
N PRO A 276 3.87 -22.44 -2.83
CA PRO A 276 5.33 -22.48 -2.64
C PRO A 276 5.74 -21.60 -1.45
N LYS A 277 6.91 -21.84 -0.89
CA LYS A 277 7.48 -20.95 0.12
C LYS A 277 7.73 -19.56 -0.47
N ALA A 278 7.56 -18.53 0.36
CA ALA A 278 7.87 -17.18 -0.05
C ALA A 278 9.36 -17.00 -0.38
N GLY A 279 9.65 -16.16 -1.35
CA GLY A 279 11.02 -15.77 -1.69
C GLY A 279 11.71 -14.99 -0.57
N SER A 280 13.04 -14.87 -0.65
CA SER A 280 13.86 -14.17 0.36
C SER A 280 13.52 -12.66 0.47
N GLU A 281 12.95 -12.07 -0.56
CA GLU A 281 12.50 -10.68 -0.58
C GLU A 281 11.46 -10.35 0.49
N LEU A 282 10.64 -11.34 0.92
CA LEU A 282 9.65 -11.12 1.97
C LEU A 282 10.30 -10.74 3.30
N GLY A 283 11.45 -11.34 3.63
CA GLY A 283 12.21 -11.01 4.84
C GLY A 283 12.90 -9.64 4.80
N ASN A 284 12.94 -9.00 3.61
CA ASN A 284 13.60 -7.71 3.41
C ASN A 284 12.64 -6.52 3.59
N ARG A 285 11.34 -6.79 3.68
CA ARG A 285 10.33 -5.74 3.86
C ARG A 285 10.54 -4.98 5.16
N PHE A 286 10.47 -3.65 5.10
CA PHE A 286 10.68 -2.76 6.25
C PHE A 286 12.05 -2.94 6.95
N ARG A 287 13.13 -3.26 6.22
CA ARG A 287 14.47 -3.47 6.83
C ARG A 287 15.02 -2.26 7.57
N ASP A 288 14.65 -1.08 7.15
CA ASP A 288 15.08 0.22 7.67
C ASP A 288 14.14 0.78 8.76
N ALA A 289 13.11 0.02 9.15
CA ALA A 289 12.06 0.45 10.08
C ALA A 289 12.23 -0.16 11.47
#